data_12be60c058cd7683d75193cdae4a0d1a
#
_entry.id   12be60c058cd7683d75193cdae4a0d1a
#
_cell.length_a   1.000
_cell.length_b   1.000
_cell.length_c   1.000
_cell.angle_alpha   90.00
_cell.angle_beta   90.00
_cell.angle_gamma   90.00
#
_symmetry.space_group_name_H-M   'P 1'
#
loop_
_entity.id
_entity.type
_entity.pdbx_description
1 polymer ?
#
loop_
_entity_poly.entity_id
_entity_poly.type
_entity_poly.pdbx_seq_one_letter_code
_entity_poly.pdbx_strand_id
1 'polypeptide(L)'
;MILFRVKANWNQAQVLLQNPTSINGLDSYQPAIEYLLIQRRDSIGFVDLMRGKYKLQDVEYIRKQLLGTTQSERVRLLNVPFEDLWSELWGISTDQQGQSYRSEKDFSRVKMEMLRAGYIHEATGETVSLASLIESTPCMWTLPEWGFPKGRRDFRESDFQCALREVKEETGLSEHEICPIRNLHPIQESFFGSNNIHYCHKYFMAYVASQEDVLMDMTNEHMSREVGNIGWFSLEDALSMIRPENVEKREILLKASSLLRNYCPLRLSIS
;
A
#
# COMPACT_ATOMS: atom_id res chain seq x y z
N MET A 1 -7.81 -1.51 -4.95
CA MET A 1 -8.27 -1.35 -6.37
C MET A 1 -7.16 -0.74 -7.20
N ILE A 2 -7.08 -1.05 -8.50
CA ILE A 2 -6.17 -0.36 -9.43
C ILE A 2 -6.98 0.73 -10.12
N LEU A 3 -6.71 1.97 -9.77
CA LEU A 3 -7.33 3.14 -10.37
C LEU A 3 -6.44 3.65 -11.50
N PHE A 4 -7.04 3.97 -12.63
CA PHE A 4 -6.35 4.54 -13.76
C PHE A 4 -7.14 5.67 -14.41
N ARG A 5 -6.44 6.61 -15.03
CA ARG A 5 -7.02 7.65 -15.87
C ARG A 5 -6.28 7.71 -17.20
N VAL A 6 -6.93 8.31 -18.20
CA VAL A 6 -6.29 8.61 -19.48
C VAL A 6 -5.97 10.09 -19.48
N LYS A 7 -4.70 10.46 -19.53
CA LYS A 7 -4.25 11.85 -19.56
C LYS A 7 -4.68 12.51 -20.87
N ALA A 8 -5.33 13.64 -20.76
CA ALA A 8 -6.07 14.25 -21.85
C ALA A 8 -5.21 14.56 -23.10
N ASN A 9 -5.42 13.81 -24.15
CA ASN A 9 -5.79 14.28 -25.45
C ASN A 9 -7.09 13.54 -25.84
N TRP A 10 -8.10 13.69 -24.99
CA TRP A 10 -9.39 13.01 -25.13
C TRP A 10 -10.05 13.24 -26.50
N ASN A 11 -9.85 14.43 -27.12
CA ASN A 11 -10.34 14.70 -28.46
C ASN A 11 -9.71 13.78 -29.52
N GLN A 12 -8.44 13.37 -29.35
CA GLN A 12 -7.82 12.41 -30.27
C GLN A 12 -8.26 10.96 -29.96
N ALA A 13 -8.47 10.62 -28.69
CA ALA A 13 -9.02 9.32 -28.32
C ALA A 13 -10.46 9.13 -28.79
N GLN A 14 -11.32 10.17 -28.76
CA GLN A 14 -12.67 10.13 -29.33
C GLN A 14 -12.67 9.95 -30.85
N VAL A 15 -11.75 10.59 -31.57
CA VAL A 15 -11.60 10.42 -33.02
C VAL A 15 -11.23 9.00 -33.39
N LEU A 16 -10.34 8.37 -32.62
CA LEU A 16 -9.94 6.97 -32.82
C LEU A 16 -11.07 5.98 -32.50
N LEU A 17 -11.88 6.27 -31.47
CA LEU A 17 -13.05 5.46 -31.10
C LEU A 17 -14.22 5.58 -32.11
N GLN A 18 -14.30 6.70 -32.82
CA GLN A 18 -15.34 6.93 -33.83
C GLN A 18 -14.99 6.39 -35.24
N ASN A 19 -13.71 6.14 -35.52
CA ASN A 19 -13.24 5.62 -36.83
C ASN A 19 -12.36 4.36 -36.65
N PRO A 20 -12.95 3.18 -36.38
CA PRO A 20 -12.20 1.93 -36.16
C PRO A 20 -11.54 1.37 -37.44
N THR A 21 -11.76 1.98 -38.63
CA THR A 21 -11.23 1.50 -39.91
C THR A 21 -9.86 2.05 -40.29
N SER A 22 -9.30 2.99 -39.54
CA SER A 22 -7.94 3.49 -39.78
C SER A 22 -6.90 2.69 -38.98
N ILE A 23 -6.78 1.38 -39.31
CA ILE A 23 -5.86 0.45 -38.62
C ILE A 23 -4.39 0.80 -38.89
N ASN A 24 -4.05 1.51 -39.95
CA ASN A 24 -2.67 1.78 -40.37
C ASN A 24 -1.98 2.96 -39.63
N GLY A 25 -2.66 3.64 -38.72
CA GLY A 25 -2.09 4.74 -37.91
C GLY A 25 -2.06 4.47 -36.41
N LEU A 26 -2.54 3.30 -35.98
CA LEU A 26 -2.72 2.96 -34.55
C LEU A 26 -1.45 2.50 -33.84
N ASP A 27 -0.40 2.14 -34.57
CA ASP A 27 0.84 1.65 -33.97
C ASP A 27 1.67 2.72 -33.24
N SER A 28 1.32 4.01 -33.38
CA SER A 28 2.07 5.11 -32.79
C SER A 28 1.33 5.87 -31.67
N TYR A 29 0.01 5.69 -31.51
CA TYR A 29 -0.75 6.40 -30.49
C TYR A 29 -1.21 5.47 -29.38
N GLN A 30 -0.42 5.38 -28.32
CA GLN A 30 -0.89 4.80 -27.06
C GLN A 30 -1.38 5.95 -26.16
N PRO A 31 -2.65 5.91 -25.72
CA PRO A 31 -3.12 6.90 -24.75
C PRO A 31 -2.22 6.87 -23.52
N ALA A 32 -1.79 8.03 -23.05
CA ALA A 32 -1.03 8.14 -21.83
C ALA A 32 -1.91 7.72 -20.64
N ILE A 33 -1.76 6.50 -20.19
CA ILE A 33 -2.47 5.97 -19.02
C ILE A 33 -1.65 6.27 -17.79
N GLU A 34 -2.29 6.87 -16.80
CA GLU A 34 -1.73 7.07 -15.47
C GLU A 34 -2.45 6.19 -14.45
N TYR A 35 -1.70 5.71 -13.46
CA TYR A 35 -2.15 4.85 -12.38
C TYR A 35 -2.06 5.61 -11.06
N LEU A 36 -3.12 5.52 -10.24
CA LEU A 36 -3.10 6.10 -8.90
C LEU A 36 -2.36 5.16 -7.96
N LEU A 37 -1.32 5.69 -7.33
CA LEU A 37 -0.63 5.03 -6.23
C LEU A 37 -0.77 5.87 -4.97
N ILE A 38 -0.76 5.17 -3.84
CA ILE A 38 -0.64 5.75 -2.51
C ILE A 38 0.71 5.34 -1.91
N GLN A 39 1.34 6.25 -1.18
CA GLN A 39 2.47 5.95 -0.32
C GLN A 39 1.95 5.68 1.09
N ARG A 40 2.43 4.65 1.72
CA ARG A 40 2.13 4.43 3.13
C ARG A 40 2.68 5.59 3.97
N ARG A 41 1.99 5.96 5.05
CA ARG A 41 2.53 6.90 6.03
C ARG A 41 3.72 6.31 6.78
N ASP A 42 3.57 5.06 7.21
CA ASP A 42 4.60 4.29 7.89
C ASP A 42 4.86 2.97 7.14
N SER A 43 6.13 2.54 7.08
CA SER A 43 6.51 1.30 6.39
C SER A 43 5.89 0.06 7.05
N ILE A 44 5.71 -1.00 6.27
CA ILE A 44 5.22 -2.29 6.81
C ILE A 44 6.15 -2.79 7.91
N GLY A 45 7.47 -2.67 7.71
CA GLY A 45 8.45 -3.10 8.71
C GLY A 45 8.32 -2.35 10.03
N PHE A 46 8.10 -1.03 9.99
CA PHE A 46 7.86 -0.21 11.18
C PHE A 46 6.56 -0.64 11.90
N VAL A 47 5.47 -0.77 11.17
CA VAL A 47 4.17 -1.20 11.73
C VAL A 47 4.26 -2.61 12.34
N ASP A 48 4.93 -3.55 11.68
CA ASP A 48 5.09 -4.92 12.19
C ASP A 48 5.96 -4.97 13.46
N LEU A 49 7.02 -4.16 13.52
CA LEU A 49 7.83 -4.02 14.75
C LEU A 49 6.99 -3.43 15.88
N MET A 50 6.22 -2.38 15.61
CA MET A 50 5.34 -1.77 16.63
C MET A 50 4.26 -2.73 17.13
N ARG A 51 3.72 -3.62 16.27
CA ARG A 51 2.73 -4.63 16.67
C ARG A 51 3.30 -5.80 17.47
N GLY A 52 4.62 -5.91 17.60
CA GLY A 52 5.27 -6.93 18.39
C GLY A 52 5.02 -8.37 17.91
N LYS A 53 4.61 -8.57 16.64
CA LYS A 53 4.30 -9.89 16.07
C LYS A 53 5.54 -10.67 15.65
N TYR A 54 6.57 -10.64 16.48
CA TYR A 54 7.83 -11.34 16.31
C TYR A 54 8.22 -12.07 17.61
N LYS A 55 9.07 -13.06 17.51
CA LYS A 55 9.74 -13.65 18.65
C LYS A 55 11.05 -12.92 18.87
N LEU A 56 11.38 -12.55 20.12
CA LEU A 56 12.64 -11.87 20.42
C LEU A 56 13.86 -12.70 20.01
N GLN A 57 13.76 -14.03 20.12
CA GLN A 57 14.82 -14.95 19.71
C GLN A 57 14.94 -15.16 18.19
N ASP A 58 13.98 -14.64 17.40
CA ASP A 58 14.05 -14.67 15.93
C ASP A 58 14.66 -13.36 15.40
N VAL A 59 15.96 -13.23 15.60
CA VAL A 59 16.73 -12.04 15.25
C VAL A 59 16.68 -11.75 13.74
N GLU A 60 16.69 -12.80 12.92
CA GLU A 60 16.65 -12.66 11.47
C GLU A 60 15.30 -12.10 11.00
N TYR A 61 14.21 -12.52 11.62
CA TYR A 61 12.90 -11.92 11.34
C TYR A 61 12.86 -10.42 11.69
N ILE A 62 13.42 -10.05 12.86
CA ILE A 62 13.49 -8.64 13.28
C ILE A 62 14.35 -7.83 12.30
N ARG A 63 15.50 -8.35 11.87
CA ARG A 63 16.36 -7.73 10.85
C ARG A 63 15.59 -7.54 9.54
N LYS A 64 14.83 -8.54 9.10
CA LYS A 64 14.00 -8.45 7.89
C LYS A 64 12.97 -7.32 7.99
N GLN A 65 12.34 -7.12 9.15
CA GLN A 65 11.45 -5.97 9.33
C GLN A 65 12.24 -4.64 9.27
N LEU A 66 13.42 -4.57 9.92
CA LEU A 66 14.27 -3.38 9.89
C LEU A 66 14.77 -3.05 8.49
N LEU A 67 15.02 -4.01 7.61
CA LEU A 67 15.37 -3.77 6.21
C LEU A 67 14.27 -3.01 5.44
N GLY A 68 13.00 -3.19 5.84
CA GLY A 68 11.86 -2.47 5.26
C GLY A 68 11.66 -1.06 5.79
N THR A 69 12.30 -0.68 6.90
CA THR A 69 12.13 0.63 7.54
C THR A 69 12.94 1.73 6.87
N THR A 70 12.49 2.97 7.05
CA THR A 70 13.22 4.18 6.67
C THR A 70 14.16 4.65 7.78
N GLN A 71 15.10 5.54 7.44
CA GLN A 71 16.01 6.11 8.43
C GLN A 71 15.26 6.90 9.52
N SER A 72 14.25 7.67 9.14
CA SER A 72 13.44 8.44 10.09
C SER A 72 12.67 7.52 11.06
N GLU A 73 12.13 6.42 10.57
CA GLU A 73 11.45 5.43 11.40
C GLU A 73 12.39 4.73 12.39
N ARG A 74 13.62 4.43 11.98
CA ARG A 74 14.65 3.88 12.88
C ARG A 74 14.98 4.84 14.01
N VAL A 75 15.10 6.13 13.71
CA VAL A 75 15.31 7.18 14.73
C VAL A 75 14.12 7.25 15.68
N ARG A 76 12.89 7.18 15.16
CA ARG A 76 11.66 7.13 15.98
C ARG A 76 11.63 5.89 16.88
N LEU A 77 11.93 4.72 16.33
CA LEU A 77 11.99 3.46 17.10
C LEU A 77 12.97 3.52 18.27
N LEU A 78 14.07 4.25 18.14
CA LEU A 78 15.08 4.37 19.22
C LEU A 78 14.70 5.44 20.26
N ASN A 79 14.13 6.56 19.83
CA ASN A 79 14.08 7.77 20.66
C ASN A 79 12.69 8.17 21.13
N VAL A 80 11.64 7.75 20.43
CA VAL A 80 10.25 8.13 20.78
C VAL A 80 9.65 7.09 21.71
N PRO A 81 8.96 7.48 22.80
CA PRO A 81 8.26 6.56 23.69
C PRO A 81 7.29 5.65 22.92
N PHE A 82 7.18 4.40 23.34
CA PHE A 82 6.27 3.44 22.69
C PHE A 82 4.82 3.92 22.65
N GLU A 83 4.35 4.53 23.71
CA GLU A 83 2.97 5.04 23.84
C GLU A 83 2.65 6.10 22.79
N ASP A 84 3.61 7.00 22.52
CA ASP A 84 3.46 8.05 21.52
C ASP A 84 3.41 7.45 20.12
N LEU A 85 4.35 6.57 19.78
CA LEU A 85 4.36 5.84 18.49
C LEU A 85 3.09 5.02 18.29
N TRP A 86 2.61 4.35 19.35
CA TRP A 86 1.36 3.59 19.28
C TRP A 86 0.16 4.49 19.00
N SER A 87 0.10 5.64 19.68
CA SER A 87 -0.96 6.61 19.51
C SER A 87 -0.95 7.26 18.11
N GLU A 88 0.22 7.51 17.56
CA GLU A 88 0.38 7.99 16.18
C GLU A 88 -0.16 6.99 15.16
N LEU A 89 0.07 5.69 15.36
CA LEU A 89 -0.35 4.64 14.44
C LEU A 89 -1.84 4.32 14.53
N TRP A 90 -2.38 4.20 15.74
CA TRP A 90 -3.73 3.67 15.97
C TRP A 90 -4.67 4.63 16.70
N GLY A 91 -4.21 5.83 16.99
CA GLY A 91 -4.96 6.82 17.75
C GLY A 91 -4.88 6.62 19.27
N ILE A 92 -5.38 7.60 19.99
CA ILE A 92 -5.42 7.56 21.47
C ILE A 92 -6.46 6.51 21.88
N SER A 93 -6.05 5.64 22.81
CA SER A 93 -6.95 4.65 23.44
C SER A 93 -8.16 5.33 24.06
N THR A 94 -9.33 5.17 23.46
CA THR A 94 -10.60 5.54 24.09
C THR A 94 -11.15 4.34 24.87
N ASP A 95 -12.01 4.58 25.87
CA ASP A 95 -12.66 3.51 26.63
C ASP A 95 -13.50 2.54 25.79
N GLN A 96 -13.79 2.92 24.55
CA GLN A 96 -14.54 2.13 23.58
C GLN A 96 -13.68 1.08 22.84
N GLN A 97 -12.35 1.14 22.93
CA GLN A 97 -11.49 0.14 22.31
C GLN A 97 -11.53 -1.17 23.11
N GLY A 98 -11.87 -2.27 22.42
CA GLY A 98 -12.10 -3.57 23.04
C GLY A 98 -10.90 -4.15 23.78
N GLN A 99 -11.15 -5.10 24.68
CA GLN A 99 -10.13 -5.78 25.50
C GLN A 99 -8.99 -6.41 24.65
N SER A 100 -9.30 -6.87 23.44
CA SER A 100 -8.31 -7.43 22.50
C SER A 100 -7.26 -6.40 22.06
N TYR A 101 -7.67 -5.16 21.82
CA TYR A 101 -6.77 -4.07 21.44
C TYR A 101 -5.82 -3.68 22.58
N ARG A 102 -6.34 -3.59 23.81
CA ARG A 102 -5.53 -3.29 24.99
C ARG A 102 -4.49 -4.37 25.26
N SER A 103 -4.87 -5.64 25.12
CA SER A 103 -3.95 -6.77 25.30
C SER A 103 -2.86 -6.81 24.21
N GLU A 104 -3.21 -6.46 22.94
CA GLU A 104 -2.22 -6.35 21.85
C GLU A 104 -1.22 -5.22 22.15
N LYS A 105 -1.69 -4.06 22.59
CA LYS A 105 -0.85 -2.91 22.95
C LYS A 105 0.13 -3.26 24.07
N ASP A 106 -0.35 -3.83 25.17
CA ASP A 106 0.49 -4.17 26.32
C ASP A 106 1.55 -5.21 25.97
N PHE A 107 1.17 -6.22 25.22
CA PHE A 107 2.08 -7.25 24.74
C PHE A 107 3.17 -6.65 23.82
N SER A 108 2.77 -5.78 22.90
CA SER A 108 3.70 -5.14 21.97
C SER A 108 4.65 -4.19 22.70
N ARG A 109 4.16 -3.45 23.68
CA ARG A 109 4.96 -2.57 24.54
C ARG A 109 6.05 -3.33 25.25
N VAL A 110 5.70 -4.41 25.96
CA VAL A 110 6.68 -5.23 26.69
C VAL A 110 7.78 -5.73 25.76
N LYS A 111 7.42 -6.23 24.58
CA LYS A 111 8.42 -6.71 23.60
C LYS A 111 9.32 -5.60 23.08
N MET A 112 8.76 -4.43 22.77
CA MET A 112 9.54 -3.30 22.28
C MET A 112 10.50 -2.79 23.36
N GLU A 113 10.05 -2.70 24.60
CA GLU A 113 10.88 -2.30 25.74
C GLU A 113 12.02 -3.32 25.99
N MET A 114 11.74 -4.61 25.92
CA MET A 114 12.79 -5.65 26.02
C MET A 114 13.79 -5.55 24.87
N LEU A 115 13.32 -5.33 23.66
CA LEU A 115 14.18 -5.17 22.48
C LEU A 115 15.05 -3.90 22.59
N ARG A 116 14.51 -2.81 23.13
CA ARG A 116 15.27 -1.57 23.38
C ARG A 116 16.30 -1.72 24.48
N ALA A 117 15.92 -2.35 25.59
CA ALA A 117 16.81 -2.58 26.73
C ALA A 117 17.94 -3.56 26.41
N GLY A 118 17.70 -4.46 25.49
CA GLY A 118 18.59 -5.58 25.16
C GLY A 118 18.30 -6.83 25.98
N TYR A 119 18.55 -7.97 25.37
CA TYR A 119 18.35 -9.30 25.95
C TYR A 119 19.47 -10.25 25.52
N ILE A 120 19.64 -11.34 26.23
CA ILE A 120 20.59 -12.39 25.84
C ILE A 120 19.91 -13.32 24.83
N HIS A 121 20.53 -13.48 23.66
CA HIS A 121 20.08 -14.44 22.67
C HIS A 121 20.46 -15.87 23.11
N GLU A 122 19.47 -16.73 23.28
CA GLU A 122 19.65 -18.05 23.91
C GLU A 122 20.61 -18.97 23.15
N ALA A 123 20.58 -18.90 21.79
CA ALA A 123 21.42 -19.79 21.00
C ALA A 123 22.89 -19.34 20.89
N THR A 124 23.16 -18.03 20.96
CA THR A 124 24.52 -17.49 20.77
C THR A 124 25.15 -16.97 22.07
N GLY A 125 24.35 -16.70 23.08
CA GLY A 125 24.80 -16.03 24.32
C GLY A 125 25.13 -14.56 24.15
N GLU A 126 24.90 -13.96 22.97
CA GLU A 126 25.20 -12.57 22.70
C GLU A 126 24.07 -11.65 23.17
N THR A 127 24.43 -10.42 23.54
CA THR A 127 23.44 -9.37 23.83
C THR A 127 22.91 -8.78 22.54
N VAL A 128 21.60 -8.88 22.36
CA VAL A 128 20.88 -8.30 21.21
C VAL A 128 20.03 -7.14 21.69
N SER A 129 20.12 -6.00 21.03
CA SER A 129 19.27 -4.83 21.28
C SER A 129 18.78 -4.20 19.99
N LEU A 130 17.72 -3.40 20.07
CA LEU A 130 17.23 -2.64 18.91
C LEU A 130 18.33 -1.77 18.30
N ALA A 131 19.13 -1.12 19.14
CA ALA A 131 20.25 -0.27 18.69
C ALA A 131 21.29 -1.08 17.90
N SER A 132 21.74 -2.22 18.42
CA SER A 132 22.72 -3.08 17.75
C SER A 132 22.17 -3.68 16.45
N LEU A 133 20.87 -3.99 16.40
CA LEU A 133 20.23 -4.49 15.20
C LEU A 133 20.09 -3.39 14.13
N ILE A 134 19.73 -2.17 14.51
CA ILE A 134 19.65 -1.03 13.59
C ILE A 134 21.03 -0.69 13.04
N GLU A 135 22.07 -0.67 13.88
CA GLU A 135 23.45 -0.39 13.47
C GLU A 135 23.97 -1.41 12.46
N SER A 136 23.68 -2.69 12.70
CA SER A 136 24.16 -3.80 11.86
C SER A 136 23.29 -4.10 10.64
N THR A 137 22.11 -3.43 10.50
CA THR A 137 21.19 -3.64 9.38
C THR A 137 21.24 -2.45 8.43
N PRO A 138 21.59 -2.63 7.14
CA PRO A 138 21.63 -1.53 6.20
C PRO A 138 20.25 -0.84 6.06
N CYS A 139 20.27 0.48 5.91
CA CYS A 139 19.07 1.28 5.64
C CYS A 139 19.00 1.59 4.15
N MET A 140 18.06 0.97 3.47
CA MET A 140 17.93 1.09 2.02
C MET A 140 16.91 2.14 1.59
N TRP A 141 16.03 2.59 2.51
CA TRP A 141 14.86 3.37 2.15
C TRP A 141 14.82 4.71 2.85
N THR A 142 14.50 5.74 2.06
CA THR A 142 14.25 7.10 2.57
C THR A 142 12.75 7.34 2.82
N LEU A 143 11.91 6.63 2.09
CA LEU A 143 10.44 6.76 2.13
C LEU A 143 9.76 5.39 2.30
N PRO A 144 8.58 5.35 2.95
CA PRO A 144 7.74 4.15 2.98
C PRO A 144 7.28 3.69 1.59
N GLU A 145 6.70 2.50 1.55
CA GLU A 145 6.30 1.84 0.31
C GLU A 145 5.16 2.55 -0.41
N TRP A 146 5.25 2.57 -1.75
CA TRP A 146 4.15 2.89 -2.65
C TRP A 146 3.40 1.62 -3.07
N GLY A 147 2.10 1.76 -3.32
CA GLY A 147 1.27 0.68 -3.80
C GLY A 147 -0.13 1.12 -4.18
N PHE A 148 -1.01 0.15 -4.38
CA PHE A 148 -2.42 0.41 -4.69
C PHE A 148 -3.26 0.56 -3.42
N PRO A 149 -4.34 1.36 -3.45
CA PRO A 149 -5.33 1.38 -2.37
C PRO A 149 -5.87 -0.02 -2.09
N LYS A 150 -5.76 -0.48 -0.85
CA LYS A 150 -6.15 -1.82 -0.43
C LYS A 150 -6.20 -1.99 1.09
N GLY A 151 -7.11 -2.81 1.56
CA GLY A 151 -7.13 -3.25 2.93
C GLY A 151 -7.80 -4.61 3.13
N ARG A 152 -8.13 -4.92 4.35
CA ARG A 152 -8.75 -6.17 4.72
C ARG A 152 -10.26 -6.08 4.60
N ARG A 153 -10.83 -7.17 4.08
CA ARG A 153 -12.28 -7.31 3.99
C ARG A 153 -12.89 -7.46 5.39
N ASP A 154 -13.91 -6.67 5.66
CA ASP A 154 -14.69 -6.74 6.87
C ASP A 154 -15.66 -7.92 6.87
N PHE A 155 -16.16 -8.25 8.06
CA PHE A 155 -17.15 -9.33 8.18
C PHE A 155 -18.42 -8.96 7.40
N ARG A 156 -18.90 -9.89 6.55
CA ARG A 156 -20.06 -9.76 5.64
C ARG A 156 -19.87 -8.79 4.45
N GLU A 157 -18.72 -8.22 4.27
CA GLU A 157 -18.40 -7.40 3.12
C GLU A 157 -17.98 -8.30 1.93
N SER A 158 -18.40 -7.98 0.71
CA SER A 158 -17.86 -8.64 -0.49
C SER A 158 -16.48 -8.08 -0.83
N ASP A 159 -15.68 -8.84 -1.62
CA ASP A 159 -14.35 -8.36 -2.05
C ASP A 159 -14.43 -7.03 -2.81
N PHE A 160 -15.52 -6.82 -3.59
CA PHE A 160 -15.72 -5.59 -4.34
C PHE A 160 -16.12 -4.42 -3.44
N GLN A 161 -16.99 -4.63 -2.46
CA GLN A 161 -17.36 -3.60 -1.47
C GLN A 161 -16.13 -3.18 -0.65
N CYS A 162 -15.32 -4.13 -0.21
CA CYS A 162 -14.03 -3.84 0.42
C CYS A 162 -13.17 -2.94 -0.47
N ALA A 163 -13.02 -3.29 -1.75
CA ALA A 163 -12.20 -2.50 -2.65
C ALA A 163 -12.71 -1.05 -2.84
N LEU A 164 -14.03 -0.83 -2.84
CA LEU A 164 -14.64 0.50 -2.90
C LEU A 164 -14.43 1.29 -1.61
N ARG A 165 -14.67 0.66 -0.46
CA ARG A 165 -14.45 1.26 0.85
C ARG A 165 -13.02 1.72 1.02
N GLU A 166 -12.05 0.86 0.73
CA GLU A 166 -10.62 1.17 0.84
C GLU A 166 -10.19 2.31 -0.11
N VAL A 167 -10.74 2.35 -1.34
CA VAL A 167 -10.50 3.50 -2.23
C VAL A 167 -10.98 4.80 -1.58
N LYS A 168 -12.20 4.82 -1.03
CA LYS A 168 -12.74 6.00 -0.37
C LYS A 168 -11.92 6.42 0.84
N GLU A 169 -11.52 5.46 1.68
CA GLU A 169 -10.75 5.69 2.90
C GLU A 169 -9.34 6.22 2.61
N GLU A 170 -8.63 5.59 1.66
CA GLU A 170 -7.23 5.88 1.38
C GLU A 170 -7.02 6.97 0.31
N THR A 171 -8.04 7.29 -0.51
CA THR A 171 -7.90 8.28 -1.59
C THR A 171 -8.91 9.43 -1.53
N GLY A 172 -9.96 9.32 -0.73
CA GLY A 172 -11.06 10.27 -0.68
C GLY A 172 -12.02 10.18 -1.89
N LEU A 173 -11.71 9.44 -2.94
CA LEU A 173 -12.56 9.30 -4.11
C LEU A 173 -13.85 8.55 -3.75
N SER A 174 -14.98 9.14 -4.12
CA SER A 174 -16.29 8.53 -3.94
C SER A 174 -16.62 7.52 -5.05
N GLU A 175 -17.62 6.68 -4.82
CA GLU A 175 -18.08 5.72 -5.83
C GLU A 175 -18.57 6.38 -7.14
N HIS A 176 -19.01 7.64 -7.08
CA HIS A 176 -19.50 8.39 -8.24
C HIS A 176 -18.36 8.90 -9.13
N GLU A 177 -17.14 8.99 -8.59
CA GLU A 177 -15.96 9.48 -9.31
C GLU A 177 -15.20 8.34 -10.00
N ILE A 178 -15.53 7.10 -9.69
CA ILE A 178 -14.87 5.91 -10.22
C ILE A 178 -15.84 5.08 -11.06
N CYS A 179 -15.36 4.56 -12.19
CA CYS A 179 -16.09 3.66 -13.06
C CYS A 179 -15.44 2.27 -13.04
N PRO A 180 -15.93 1.34 -12.22
CA PRO A 180 -15.36 -0.01 -12.16
C PRO A 180 -15.55 -0.78 -13.46
N ILE A 181 -14.52 -1.47 -13.92
CA ILE A 181 -14.58 -2.34 -15.10
C ILE A 181 -15.17 -3.68 -14.68
N ARG A 182 -16.43 -3.93 -15.00
CA ARG A 182 -17.18 -5.10 -14.51
C ARG A 182 -16.98 -6.38 -15.32
N ASN A 183 -16.50 -6.27 -16.55
CA ASN A 183 -16.28 -7.40 -17.45
C ASN A 183 -14.85 -7.99 -17.36
N LEU A 184 -14.06 -7.55 -16.42
CA LEU A 184 -12.76 -8.13 -16.10
C LEU A 184 -12.80 -8.84 -14.74
N HIS A 185 -12.19 -10.02 -14.69
CA HIS A 185 -11.91 -10.66 -13.42
C HIS A 185 -10.85 -9.87 -12.65
N PRO A 186 -10.95 -9.80 -11.32
CA PRO A 186 -9.91 -9.14 -10.52
C PRO A 186 -8.56 -9.83 -10.72
N ILE A 187 -7.51 -9.02 -10.84
CA ILE A 187 -6.15 -9.54 -10.87
C ILE A 187 -5.79 -10.01 -9.46
N GLN A 188 -5.22 -11.21 -9.35
CA GLN A 188 -4.87 -11.80 -8.07
C GLN A 188 -3.38 -11.75 -7.83
N GLU A 189 -3.00 -11.35 -6.61
CA GLU A 189 -1.68 -11.39 -6.06
C GLU A 189 -1.67 -12.40 -4.91
N SER A 190 -0.89 -13.47 -5.04
CA SER A 190 -0.78 -14.49 -4.00
C SER A 190 0.67 -14.60 -3.52
N PHE A 191 0.88 -14.46 -2.21
CA PHE A 191 2.21 -14.52 -1.62
C PHE A 191 2.16 -15.01 -0.17
N PHE A 192 3.30 -15.46 0.33
CA PHE A 192 3.47 -15.73 1.76
C PHE A 192 4.01 -14.48 2.44
N GLY A 193 3.30 -14.02 3.45
CA GLY A 193 3.79 -12.96 4.32
C GLY A 193 5.00 -13.39 5.15
N SER A 194 5.68 -12.43 5.76
CA SER A 194 6.79 -12.68 6.68
C SER A 194 6.41 -13.59 7.87
N ASN A 195 5.12 -13.67 8.18
CA ASN A 195 4.52 -14.51 9.21
C ASN A 195 4.12 -15.91 8.71
N ASN A 196 4.55 -16.32 7.51
CA ASN A 196 4.19 -17.58 6.84
C ASN A 196 2.69 -17.78 6.58
N ILE A 197 1.88 -16.73 6.62
CA ILE A 197 0.48 -16.77 6.22
C ILE A 197 0.40 -16.54 4.71
N HIS A 198 -0.38 -17.37 4.02
CA HIS A 198 -0.69 -17.19 2.61
C HIS A 198 -1.75 -16.10 2.45
N TYR A 199 -1.38 -15.03 1.76
CA TYR A 199 -2.26 -13.90 1.43
C TYR A 199 -2.69 -13.99 -0.03
N CYS A 200 -3.93 -13.60 -0.30
CA CYS A 200 -4.44 -13.40 -1.64
C CYS A 200 -5.10 -12.03 -1.70
N HIS A 201 -4.49 -11.11 -2.42
CA HIS A 201 -5.09 -9.81 -2.73
C HIS A 201 -5.82 -9.88 -4.07
N LYS A 202 -7.00 -9.29 -4.15
CA LYS A 202 -7.80 -9.20 -5.37
C LYS A 202 -7.92 -7.74 -5.78
N TYR A 203 -7.40 -7.40 -6.95
CA TYR A 203 -7.40 -6.05 -7.48
C TYR A 203 -8.45 -5.91 -8.58
N PHE A 204 -9.50 -5.17 -8.31
CA PHE A 204 -10.45 -4.71 -9.32
C PHE A 204 -9.86 -3.51 -10.04
N MET A 205 -10.19 -3.32 -11.30
CA MET A 205 -9.78 -2.16 -12.09
C MET A 205 -10.92 -1.16 -12.18
N ALA A 206 -10.60 0.13 -12.06
CA ALA A 206 -11.58 1.19 -12.23
C ALA A 206 -10.97 2.42 -12.91
N TYR A 207 -11.75 3.03 -13.80
CA TYR A 207 -11.41 4.27 -14.48
C TYR A 207 -11.87 5.48 -13.66
N VAL A 208 -11.04 6.51 -13.64
CA VAL A 208 -11.35 7.83 -13.04
C VAL A 208 -11.42 8.85 -14.16
N ALA A 209 -12.58 9.49 -14.31
CA ALA A 209 -12.82 10.44 -15.38
C ALA A 209 -12.19 11.82 -15.12
N SER A 210 -12.04 12.19 -13.84
CA SER A 210 -11.42 13.46 -13.45
C SER A 210 -9.96 13.53 -13.91
N GLN A 211 -9.59 14.70 -14.40
CA GLN A 211 -8.20 15.04 -14.73
C GLN A 211 -7.51 15.78 -13.58
N GLU A 212 -8.25 16.10 -12.52
CA GLU A 212 -7.71 16.75 -11.34
C GLU A 212 -6.84 15.77 -10.55
N ASP A 213 -5.86 16.31 -9.88
CA ASP A 213 -5.01 15.50 -8.99
C ASP A 213 -5.76 15.22 -7.68
N VAL A 214 -5.62 13.98 -7.22
CA VAL A 214 -6.12 13.59 -5.90
C VAL A 214 -5.17 14.15 -4.85
N LEU A 215 -5.71 14.93 -3.93
CA LEU A 215 -4.92 15.58 -2.89
C LEU A 215 -5.12 14.86 -1.55
N MET A 216 -4.09 14.97 -0.70
CA MET A 216 -4.17 14.51 0.69
C MET A 216 -5.20 15.34 1.46
N ASP A 217 -6.21 14.67 2.01
CA ASP A 217 -7.17 15.30 2.93
C ASP A 217 -6.85 14.90 4.38
N MET A 218 -6.21 15.82 5.09
CA MET A 218 -5.83 15.60 6.48
C MET A 218 -7.02 15.61 7.45
N THR A 219 -8.22 15.99 6.99
CA THR A 219 -9.47 15.87 7.77
C THR A 219 -10.08 14.48 7.70
N ASN A 220 -9.71 13.69 6.68
CA ASN A 220 -10.05 12.29 6.58
C ASN A 220 -9.14 11.47 7.53
N GLU A 221 -9.73 10.97 8.62
CA GLU A 221 -8.97 10.24 9.64
C GLU A 221 -8.28 8.99 9.11
N HIS A 222 -8.88 8.25 8.17
CA HIS A 222 -8.28 7.06 7.58
C HIS A 222 -7.08 7.44 6.71
N MET A 223 -7.27 8.39 5.80
CA MET A 223 -6.20 8.87 4.93
C MET A 223 -5.02 9.42 5.76
N SER A 224 -5.29 10.29 6.75
CA SER A 224 -4.25 10.91 7.56
C SER A 224 -3.43 9.91 8.40
N ARG A 225 -4.01 8.75 8.75
CA ARG A 225 -3.34 7.70 9.52
C ARG A 225 -2.55 6.72 8.67
N GLU A 226 -3.01 6.41 7.46
CA GLU A 226 -2.47 5.32 6.67
C GLU A 226 -1.69 5.77 5.44
N VAL A 227 -2.01 6.95 4.91
CA VAL A 227 -1.45 7.47 3.68
C VAL A 227 -0.49 8.62 3.96
N GLY A 228 0.73 8.53 3.45
CA GLY A 228 1.74 9.58 3.54
C GLY A 228 1.79 10.47 2.31
N ASN A 229 1.41 9.94 1.15
CA ASN A 229 1.32 10.69 -0.09
C ASN A 229 0.43 9.94 -1.10
N ILE A 230 -0.04 10.64 -2.13
CA ILE A 230 -0.88 10.09 -3.19
C ILE A 230 -0.54 10.77 -4.52
N GLY A 231 -0.61 10.04 -5.63
CA GLY A 231 -0.33 10.65 -6.93
C GLY A 231 -0.66 9.74 -8.11
N TRP A 232 -0.75 10.40 -9.27
CA TRP A 232 -0.92 9.77 -10.57
C TRP A 232 0.44 9.61 -11.24
N PHE A 233 0.72 8.41 -11.75
CA PHE A 233 2.00 8.06 -12.33
C PHE A 233 1.83 7.35 -13.68
N SER A 234 2.71 7.65 -14.63
CA SER A 234 2.86 6.81 -15.82
C SER A 234 3.21 5.37 -15.42
N LEU A 235 3.10 4.42 -16.35
CA LEU A 235 3.53 3.03 -16.07
C LEU A 235 4.98 2.96 -15.60
N GLU A 236 5.87 3.70 -16.27
CA GLU A 236 7.30 3.71 -15.96
C GLU A 236 7.58 4.29 -14.59
N ASP A 237 7.00 5.47 -14.29
CA ASP A 237 7.12 6.11 -12.99
C ASP A 237 6.52 5.25 -11.88
N ALA A 238 5.33 4.69 -12.09
CA ALA A 238 4.69 3.80 -11.13
C ALA A 238 5.54 2.56 -10.81
N LEU A 239 6.16 1.97 -11.83
CA LEU A 239 7.12 0.88 -11.63
C LEU A 239 8.37 1.31 -10.87
N SER A 240 8.84 2.53 -11.05
CA SER A 240 9.99 3.06 -10.31
C SER A 240 9.65 3.37 -8.85
N MET A 241 8.41 3.79 -8.57
CA MET A 241 7.93 4.09 -7.21
C MET A 241 7.72 2.83 -6.37
N ILE A 242 7.27 1.72 -6.99
CA ILE A 242 7.10 0.45 -6.28
C ILE A 242 8.48 -0.18 -6.05
N ARG A 243 8.80 -0.47 -4.79
CA ARG A 243 10.07 -1.07 -4.40
C ARG A 243 10.38 -2.34 -5.24
N PRO A 244 11.62 -2.52 -5.70
CA PRO A 244 12.00 -3.65 -6.57
C PRO A 244 11.69 -5.03 -6.00
N GLU A 245 11.80 -5.21 -4.68
CA GLU A 245 11.49 -6.46 -4.00
C GLU A 245 9.99 -6.80 -3.95
N ASN A 246 9.11 -5.82 -4.22
CA ASN A 246 7.67 -6.06 -4.37
C ASN A 246 7.34 -6.54 -5.80
N VAL A 247 7.96 -7.66 -6.19
CA VAL A 247 7.85 -8.23 -7.53
C VAL A 247 6.40 -8.46 -7.93
N GLU A 248 5.61 -9.00 -7.02
CA GLU A 248 4.18 -9.30 -7.26
C GLU A 248 3.38 -8.04 -7.60
N LYS A 249 3.59 -6.92 -6.88
CA LYS A 249 2.90 -5.66 -7.20
C LYS A 249 3.30 -5.09 -8.54
N ARG A 250 4.59 -5.20 -8.89
CA ARG A 250 5.09 -4.78 -10.20
C ARG A 250 4.46 -5.61 -11.32
N GLU A 251 4.35 -6.92 -11.13
CA GLU A 251 3.66 -7.81 -12.07
C GLU A 251 2.17 -7.49 -12.20
N ILE A 252 1.48 -7.17 -11.10
CA ILE A 252 0.09 -6.74 -11.12
C ILE A 252 -0.09 -5.48 -11.97
N LEU A 253 0.79 -4.49 -11.80
CA LEU A 253 0.76 -3.25 -12.59
C LEU A 253 0.99 -3.53 -14.08
N LEU A 254 1.96 -4.39 -14.41
CA LEU A 254 2.23 -4.80 -15.80
C LEU A 254 1.03 -5.56 -16.41
N LYS A 255 0.40 -6.46 -15.65
CA LYS A 255 -0.81 -7.17 -16.08
C LYS A 255 -1.96 -6.19 -16.33
N ALA A 256 -2.18 -5.24 -15.42
CA ALA A 256 -3.20 -4.20 -15.57
C ALA A 256 -2.95 -3.36 -16.83
N SER A 257 -1.71 -2.92 -17.04
CA SER A 257 -1.33 -2.17 -18.23
C SER A 257 -1.53 -2.98 -19.52
N SER A 258 -1.15 -4.25 -19.53
CA SER A 258 -1.37 -5.14 -20.68
C SER A 258 -2.85 -5.32 -20.99
N LEU A 259 -3.69 -5.50 -19.97
CA LEU A 259 -5.15 -5.58 -20.16
C LEU A 259 -5.71 -4.31 -20.75
N LEU A 260 -5.31 -3.13 -20.29
CA LEU A 260 -5.78 -1.84 -20.81
C LEU A 260 -5.33 -1.57 -22.25
N ARG A 261 -4.18 -2.09 -22.66
CA ARG A 261 -3.70 -1.96 -24.05
C ARG A 261 -4.39 -2.90 -25.02
N ASN A 262 -4.66 -4.13 -24.59
CA ASN A 262 -5.21 -5.19 -25.44
C ASN A 262 -6.74 -5.19 -25.48
N TYR A 263 -7.38 -4.75 -24.42
CA TYR A 263 -8.82 -4.62 -24.29
C TYR A 263 -9.12 -3.15 -24.08
N CYS A 264 -9.26 -2.42 -25.21
CA CYS A 264 -9.79 -1.07 -25.12
C CYS A 264 -11.09 -1.14 -24.31
N PRO A 265 -11.18 -0.49 -23.13
CA PRO A 265 -12.40 -0.55 -22.32
C PRO A 265 -13.50 0.12 -23.16
N LEU A 266 -14.28 -0.72 -23.81
CA LEU A 266 -15.29 -0.33 -24.74
C LEU A 266 -16.37 0.42 -23.99
N ARG A 267 -16.58 1.66 -24.43
CA ARG A 267 -17.75 2.47 -24.15
C ARG A 267 -18.10 2.57 -22.68
N LEU A 268 -17.43 3.47 -22.02
CA LEU A 268 -18.05 4.24 -20.95
C LEU A 268 -19.15 5.07 -21.62
N SER A 269 -20.34 4.50 -21.81
CA SER A 269 -21.53 5.28 -22.07
C SER A 269 -21.80 6.07 -20.80
N ILE A 270 -21.34 7.30 -20.79
CA ILE A 270 -21.86 8.30 -19.86
C ILE A 270 -23.25 8.64 -20.40
N SER A 271 -24.27 7.98 -19.86
CA SER A 271 -25.65 8.42 -19.99
C SER A 271 -25.97 9.40 -18.89
#